data_eb024506b7b3d2f5683c5692e603af25
#
_entry.id   eb024506b7b3d2f5683c5692e603af25
#
_cell.length_a   1.000
_cell.length_b   1.000
_cell.length_c   1.000
_cell.angle_alpha   90.00
_cell.angle_beta   90.00
_cell.angle_gamma   90.00
#
_symmetry.space_group_name_H-M   'P 1'
#
loop_
_entity.id
_entity.type
_entity.pdbx_description
1 polymer ?
#
loop_
_entity_poly.entity_id
_entity_poly.type
_entity_poly.pdbx_seq_one_letter_code
_entity_poly.pdbx_strand_id
1 'polypeptide(L)'
;QIHGKQLSYNNYNDIFSALTISRSLPKGKGTVIVKHANPCGVSAKNDHLESYKSALSCDPVSAFGGIVSCNFKIKSDLAVELNKLFLEVIIANGFDSNAIKILKAKKNLRLIDGTNYTSGELFKFVSFNQGIMIQSEDLNIFSKKNFKVVSKRKPTSKQLKDLIFAFNVCRYVKSNAIVLASNETTVGIGSGQPSRLDSCEIAINKMKKFNLQTDNLVAASDAFFPFVDGIEKLVQSGVRAVVQPSGSIRDKEIINFANETNTVLLFSKTRHFRH
;
A
#
# COMPACT_ATOMS: atom_id res chain seq x y z
N GLN A 1 -0.80 -20.88 -12.90
CA GLN A 1 -0.98 -21.56 -11.62
C GLN A 1 -0.21 -22.87 -11.59
N ILE A 2 0.62 -23.07 -10.56
CA ILE A 2 1.47 -24.29 -10.44
C ILE A 2 1.01 -25.23 -9.32
N HIS A 3 0.06 -24.82 -8.49
CA HIS A 3 -0.53 -25.63 -7.41
C HIS A 3 -1.86 -25.06 -6.92
N GLY A 4 -2.65 -25.91 -6.22
CA GLY A 4 -3.84 -25.56 -5.46
C GLY A 4 -5.15 -25.67 -6.23
N LYS A 5 -6.24 -25.26 -5.57
CA LYS A 5 -7.60 -25.27 -6.14
C LYS A 5 -7.73 -24.30 -7.31
N GLN A 6 -8.76 -24.47 -8.12
CA GLN A 6 -9.16 -23.52 -9.16
C GLN A 6 -9.36 -22.12 -8.58
N LEU A 7 -9.01 -21.08 -9.36
CA LEU A 7 -9.20 -19.70 -9.01
C LEU A 7 -10.67 -19.29 -9.16
N SER A 8 -11.18 -18.55 -8.19
CA SER A 8 -12.49 -17.90 -8.25
C SER A 8 -12.39 -16.49 -8.82
N TYR A 9 -13.52 -15.88 -9.15
CA TYR A 9 -13.60 -14.47 -9.53
C TYR A 9 -12.93 -13.55 -8.50
N ASN A 10 -13.20 -13.76 -7.21
CA ASN A 10 -12.61 -12.97 -6.13
C ASN A 10 -11.09 -13.15 -6.07
N ASN A 11 -10.58 -14.38 -6.30
CA ASN A 11 -9.14 -14.59 -6.36
C ASN A 11 -8.50 -13.80 -7.52
N TYR A 12 -9.10 -13.79 -8.71
CA TYR A 12 -8.59 -12.99 -9.82
C TYR A 12 -8.55 -11.50 -9.49
N ASN A 13 -9.62 -10.94 -8.92
CA ASN A 13 -9.68 -9.53 -8.54
C ASN A 13 -8.58 -9.15 -7.54
N ASP A 14 -8.38 -9.97 -6.52
CA ASP A 14 -7.35 -9.74 -5.50
C ASP A 14 -5.93 -9.98 -6.06
N ILE A 15 -5.74 -10.98 -6.94
CA ILE A 15 -4.49 -11.25 -7.67
C ILE A 15 -4.08 -10.03 -8.49
N PHE A 16 -4.98 -9.47 -9.28
CA PHE A 16 -4.67 -8.28 -10.09
C PHE A 16 -4.29 -7.10 -9.22
N SER A 17 -5.01 -6.86 -8.13
CA SER A 17 -4.66 -5.81 -7.17
C SER A 17 -3.26 -6.03 -6.56
N ALA A 18 -2.97 -7.25 -6.10
CA ALA A 18 -1.71 -7.58 -5.48
C ALA A 18 -0.52 -7.49 -6.47
N LEU A 19 -0.69 -7.97 -7.71
CA LEU A 19 0.32 -7.87 -8.77
C LEU A 19 0.61 -6.42 -9.15
N THR A 20 -0.44 -5.61 -9.35
CA THR A 20 -0.30 -4.20 -9.72
C THR A 20 0.49 -3.44 -8.66
N ILE A 21 0.18 -3.64 -7.37
CA ILE A 21 0.89 -3.00 -6.28
C ILE A 21 2.33 -3.50 -6.19
N SER A 22 2.55 -4.82 -6.16
CA SER A 22 3.90 -5.37 -5.99
C SER A 22 4.85 -4.98 -7.13
N ARG A 23 4.34 -4.87 -8.35
CA ARG A 23 5.08 -4.46 -9.55
C ARG A 23 5.42 -2.98 -9.58
N SER A 24 4.66 -2.14 -8.89
CA SER A 24 4.96 -0.71 -8.74
C SER A 24 6.07 -0.43 -7.73
N LEU A 25 6.43 -1.40 -6.90
CA LEU A 25 7.50 -1.31 -5.92
C LEU A 25 8.88 -1.56 -6.56
N PRO A 26 9.98 -1.11 -5.92
CA PRO A 26 11.32 -1.37 -6.41
C PRO A 26 11.54 -2.85 -6.70
N LYS A 27 12.12 -3.13 -7.87
CA LYS A 27 12.34 -4.51 -8.35
C LYS A 27 13.13 -5.34 -7.33
N GLY A 28 12.63 -6.53 -7.05
CA GLY A 28 13.27 -7.49 -6.16
C GLY A 28 13.10 -7.23 -4.66
N LYS A 29 12.24 -6.29 -4.23
CA LYS A 29 12.08 -5.92 -2.82
C LYS A 29 10.64 -5.93 -2.32
N GLY A 30 9.67 -5.86 -3.22
CA GLY A 30 8.27 -5.60 -2.91
C GLY A 30 7.53 -6.84 -2.41
N THR A 31 6.95 -6.73 -1.22
CA THR A 31 5.94 -7.66 -0.69
C THR A 31 4.64 -6.90 -0.44
N VAL A 32 3.55 -7.47 -0.88
CA VAL A 32 2.19 -6.92 -0.73
C VAL A 32 1.25 -8.01 -0.22
N ILE A 33 0.44 -7.67 0.75
CA ILE A 33 -0.66 -8.52 1.23
C ILE A 33 -1.96 -7.80 0.90
N VAL A 34 -2.85 -8.48 0.18
CA VAL A 34 -4.12 -7.93 -0.28
C VAL A 34 -5.28 -8.78 0.23
N LYS A 35 -6.37 -8.12 0.57
CA LYS A 35 -7.67 -8.74 0.81
C LYS A 35 -8.78 -7.81 0.32
N HIS A 36 -9.74 -8.37 -0.43
CA HIS A 36 -10.85 -7.60 -1.03
C HIS A 36 -10.36 -6.40 -1.87
N ALA A 37 -9.34 -6.66 -2.70
CA ALA A 37 -8.69 -5.69 -3.59
C ALA A 37 -8.06 -4.47 -2.89
N ASN A 38 -7.90 -4.51 -1.56
CA ASN A 38 -7.20 -3.49 -0.78
C ASN A 38 -5.92 -4.06 -0.14
N PRO A 39 -4.83 -3.29 -0.06
CA PRO A 39 -3.65 -3.73 0.67
C PRO A 39 -3.90 -3.74 2.18
N CYS A 40 -3.58 -4.87 2.82
CA CYS A 40 -3.50 -5.01 4.27
C CYS A 40 -2.13 -4.56 4.78
N GLY A 41 -1.10 -4.73 3.96
CA GLY A 41 0.26 -4.28 4.26
C GLY A 41 1.15 -4.37 3.03
N VAL A 42 2.11 -3.45 2.97
CA VAL A 42 3.07 -3.31 1.87
C VAL A 42 4.45 -3.01 2.43
N SER A 43 5.47 -3.65 1.90
CA SER A 43 6.86 -3.39 2.28
C SER A 43 7.81 -3.53 1.09
N ALA A 44 8.90 -2.74 1.10
CA ALA A 44 9.93 -2.76 0.06
C ALA A 44 11.33 -2.83 0.65
N LYS A 45 11.60 -3.84 1.49
CA LYS A 45 12.91 -4.05 2.10
C LYS A 45 13.82 -4.95 1.27
N ASN A 46 15.14 -4.84 1.49
CA ASN A 46 16.13 -5.67 0.80
C ASN A 46 16.08 -7.14 1.21
N ASP A 47 15.90 -7.41 2.49
CA ASP A 47 15.68 -8.77 3.00
C ASP A 47 14.24 -9.20 2.73
N HIS A 48 14.06 -10.31 2.04
CA HIS A 48 12.76 -10.79 1.59
C HIS A 48 11.89 -11.29 2.75
N LEU A 49 12.50 -11.96 3.72
CA LEU A 49 11.80 -12.45 4.90
C LEU A 49 11.34 -11.27 5.77
N GLU A 50 12.22 -10.29 5.96
CA GLU A 50 11.90 -9.07 6.69
C GLU A 50 10.84 -8.24 5.95
N SER A 51 10.90 -8.16 4.61
CA SER A 51 9.89 -7.50 3.79
C SER A 51 8.50 -8.10 4.02
N TYR A 52 8.39 -9.43 4.02
CA TYR A 52 7.12 -10.09 4.31
C TYR A 52 6.64 -9.85 5.74
N LYS A 53 7.50 -10.05 6.74
CA LYS A 53 7.14 -9.84 8.16
C LYS A 53 6.70 -8.42 8.43
N SER A 54 7.37 -7.45 7.82
CA SER A 54 7.03 -6.03 7.93
C SER A 54 5.70 -5.70 7.24
N ALA A 55 5.42 -6.25 6.06
CA ALA A 55 4.12 -6.10 5.41
C ALA A 55 3.00 -6.73 6.27
N LEU A 56 3.23 -7.93 6.81
CA LEU A 56 2.27 -8.63 7.66
C LEU A 56 1.95 -7.85 8.94
N SER A 57 2.95 -7.22 9.56
CA SER A 57 2.78 -6.50 10.82
C SER A 57 1.82 -5.30 10.72
N CYS A 58 1.60 -4.75 9.53
CA CYS A 58 0.69 -3.62 9.31
C CYS A 58 -0.76 -3.96 9.71
N ASP A 59 -1.25 -5.15 9.31
CA ASP A 59 -2.58 -5.66 9.70
C ASP A 59 -2.62 -7.19 9.62
N PRO A 60 -2.05 -7.88 10.62
CA PRO A 60 -1.98 -9.34 10.63
C PRO A 60 -3.35 -10.02 10.73
N VAL A 61 -4.35 -9.32 11.27
CA VAL A 61 -5.72 -9.83 11.38
C VAL A 61 -6.39 -9.89 10.02
N SER A 62 -6.31 -8.80 9.25
CA SER A 62 -6.90 -8.76 7.90
C SER A 62 -6.15 -9.64 6.90
N ALA A 63 -4.86 -9.88 7.13
CA ALA A 63 -4.02 -10.72 6.28
C ALA A 63 -4.46 -12.20 6.25
N PHE A 64 -5.17 -12.67 7.28
CA PHE A 64 -5.72 -14.01 7.31
C PHE A 64 -6.71 -14.25 6.16
N GLY A 65 -6.47 -15.27 5.35
CA GLY A 65 -7.25 -15.56 4.14
C GLY A 65 -6.99 -14.60 2.98
N GLY A 66 -5.93 -13.80 3.06
CA GLY A 66 -5.52 -12.87 2.01
C GLY A 66 -4.64 -13.50 0.95
N ILE A 67 -4.15 -12.65 0.05
CA ILE A 67 -3.24 -12.97 -1.04
C ILE A 67 -1.92 -12.25 -0.83
N VAL A 68 -0.81 -12.97 -0.98
CA VAL A 68 0.54 -12.40 -0.92
C VAL A 68 1.13 -12.33 -2.33
N SER A 69 1.65 -11.16 -2.71
CA SER A 69 2.42 -10.97 -3.94
C SER A 69 3.83 -10.48 -3.64
N CYS A 70 4.83 -11.18 -4.18
CA CYS A 70 6.24 -10.82 -4.09
C CYS A 70 6.80 -10.55 -5.49
N ASN A 71 7.46 -9.40 -5.69
CA ASN A 71 8.11 -9.10 -6.98
C ASN A 71 9.54 -9.67 -7.08
N PHE A 72 9.81 -10.72 -6.32
CA PHE A 72 11.06 -11.49 -6.28
C PHE A 72 10.76 -12.99 -6.17
N LYS A 73 11.82 -13.81 -6.31
CA LYS A 73 11.73 -15.27 -6.20
C LYS A 73 11.63 -15.68 -4.72
N ILE A 74 10.62 -16.49 -4.37
CA ILE A 74 10.44 -17.02 -3.02
C ILE A 74 11.39 -18.18 -2.77
N LYS A 75 12.19 -18.08 -1.71
CA LYS A 75 13.10 -19.12 -1.20
C LYS A 75 12.47 -19.87 -0.02
N SER A 76 13.14 -20.93 0.42
CA SER A 76 12.63 -21.85 1.46
C SER A 76 12.39 -21.17 2.81
N ASP A 77 13.24 -20.24 3.23
CA ASP A 77 13.10 -19.49 4.49
C ASP A 77 11.80 -18.70 4.55
N LEU A 78 11.52 -17.93 3.49
CA LEU A 78 10.27 -17.20 3.34
C LEU A 78 9.06 -18.14 3.18
N ALA A 79 9.22 -19.27 2.48
CA ALA A 79 8.14 -20.26 2.32
C ALA A 79 7.71 -20.87 3.66
N VAL A 80 8.66 -21.13 4.57
CA VAL A 80 8.35 -21.59 5.94
C VAL A 80 7.52 -20.55 6.69
N GLU A 81 7.85 -19.28 6.57
CA GLU A 81 7.12 -18.20 7.25
C GLU A 81 5.71 -18.00 6.66
N LEU A 82 5.59 -17.96 5.32
CA LEU A 82 4.32 -17.89 4.61
C LEU A 82 3.39 -19.06 4.96
N ASN A 83 3.95 -20.24 5.22
CA ASN A 83 3.18 -21.43 5.56
C ASN A 83 2.51 -21.35 6.96
N LYS A 84 2.94 -20.45 7.84
CA LYS A 84 2.34 -20.27 9.18
C LYS A 84 0.98 -19.59 9.13
N LEU A 85 0.72 -18.75 8.13
CA LEU A 85 -0.54 -18.03 7.97
C LEU A 85 -1.46 -18.79 6.99
N PHE A 86 -2.77 -18.76 7.25
CA PHE A 86 -3.75 -19.16 6.24
C PHE A 86 -3.80 -18.11 5.14
N LEU A 87 -3.37 -18.51 3.93
CA LEU A 87 -3.40 -17.69 2.72
C LEU A 87 -4.16 -18.43 1.62
N GLU A 88 -4.88 -17.69 0.79
CA GLU A 88 -5.59 -18.28 -0.35
C GLU A 88 -4.70 -18.41 -1.59
N VAL A 89 -3.86 -17.40 -1.84
CA VAL A 89 -2.98 -17.35 -3.01
C VAL A 89 -1.63 -16.75 -2.62
N ILE A 90 -0.56 -17.30 -3.19
CA ILE A 90 0.78 -16.70 -3.17
C ILE A 90 1.25 -16.54 -4.61
N ILE A 91 1.66 -15.32 -4.96
CA ILE A 91 2.18 -14.98 -6.28
C ILE A 91 3.62 -14.50 -6.14
N ALA A 92 4.51 -14.95 -6.99
CA ALA A 92 5.91 -14.52 -6.96
C ALA A 92 6.55 -14.53 -8.34
N ASN A 93 7.69 -13.84 -8.48
CA ASN A 93 8.55 -13.96 -9.64
C ASN A 93 9.38 -15.28 -9.55
N GLY A 94 8.67 -16.40 -9.48
CA GLY A 94 9.21 -17.74 -9.32
C GLY A 94 9.34 -18.20 -7.85
N PHE A 95 9.62 -19.47 -7.72
CA PHE A 95 9.82 -20.18 -6.45
C PHE A 95 11.04 -21.10 -6.60
N ASP A 96 11.81 -21.31 -5.53
CA ASP A 96 12.77 -22.40 -5.57
C ASP A 96 12.09 -23.77 -5.31
N SER A 97 12.77 -24.85 -5.63
CA SER A 97 12.21 -26.21 -5.54
C SER A 97 11.81 -26.59 -4.11
N ASN A 98 12.56 -26.14 -3.11
CA ASN A 98 12.27 -26.40 -1.70
C ASN A 98 11.08 -25.55 -1.23
N ALA A 99 10.99 -24.29 -1.65
CA ALA A 99 9.82 -23.44 -1.37
C ALA A 99 8.53 -24.06 -1.90
N ILE A 100 8.56 -24.59 -3.13
CA ILE A 100 7.43 -25.33 -3.71
C ILE A 100 7.03 -26.53 -2.85
N LYS A 101 7.99 -27.34 -2.41
CA LYS A 101 7.71 -28.52 -1.57
C LYS A 101 7.03 -28.12 -0.26
N ILE A 102 7.55 -27.07 0.42
CA ILE A 102 6.99 -26.54 1.68
C ILE A 102 5.55 -26.05 1.49
N LEU A 103 5.32 -25.22 0.47
CA LEU A 103 4.01 -24.59 0.27
C LEU A 103 2.95 -25.58 -0.25
N LYS A 104 3.34 -26.60 -1.04
CA LYS A 104 2.45 -27.67 -1.52
C LYS A 104 1.87 -28.55 -0.42
N ALA A 105 2.42 -28.52 0.80
CA ALA A 105 1.83 -29.20 1.96
C ALA A 105 0.38 -28.73 2.23
N LYS A 106 0.04 -27.50 1.86
CA LYS A 106 -1.32 -26.95 1.93
C LYS A 106 -2.05 -27.20 0.61
N LYS A 107 -2.81 -28.29 0.50
CA LYS A 107 -3.51 -28.74 -0.72
C LYS A 107 -4.35 -27.67 -1.43
N ASN A 108 -4.94 -26.76 -0.66
CA ASN A 108 -5.85 -25.74 -1.18
C ASN A 108 -5.17 -24.41 -1.53
N LEU A 109 -3.93 -24.18 -1.06
CA LEU A 109 -3.17 -22.96 -1.33
C LEU A 109 -2.82 -22.88 -2.81
N ARG A 110 -3.14 -21.78 -3.44
CA ARG A 110 -2.85 -21.54 -4.85
C ARG A 110 -1.49 -20.87 -4.99
N LEU A 111 -0.61 -21.47 -5.76
CA LEU A 111 0.70 -20.89 -6.09
C LEU A 111 0.69 -20.43 -7.54
N ILE A 112 1.08 -19.18 -7.77
CA ILE A 112 1.12 -18.58 -9.11
C ILE A 112 2.53 -18.09 -9.40
N ASP A 113 3.11 -18.60 -10.48
CA ASP A 113 4.37 -18.10 -11.03
C ASP A 113 4.07 -16.91 -11.93
N GLY A 114 4.46 -15.73 -11.47
CA GLY A 114 4.32 -14.45 -12.17
C GLY A 114 5.56 -14.01 -12.93
N THR A 115 6.57 -14.87 -13.12
CA THR A 115 7.86 -14.50 -13.74
C THR A 115 7.66 -13.89 -15.12
N ASN A 116 6.78 -14.44 -15.94
CA ASN A 116 6.53 -13.99 -17.32
C ASN A 116 5.32 -13.03 -17.43
N TYR A 117 4.75 -12.61 -16.33
CA TYR A 117 3.65 -11.65 -16.37
C TYR A 117 4.15 -10.29 -16.84
N THR A 118 3.60 -9.81 -17.94
CA THR A 118 3.81 -8.45 -18.46
C THR A 118 2.52 -7.64 -18.27
N SER A 119 2.64 -6.47 -17.66
CA SER A 119 1.53 -5.52 -17.63
C SER A 119 1.42 -4.84 -19.00
N GLY A 120 0.30 -5.02 -19.69
CA GLY A 120 -0.08 -4.18 -20.84
C GLY A 120 -0.77 -2.88 -20.37
N GLU A 121 -1.29 -2.12 -21.33
CA GLU A 121 -2.25 -1.06 -21.00
C GLU A 121 -3.47 -1.70 -20.31
N LEU A 122 -3.79 -1.18 -19.13
CA LEU A 122 -4.89 -1.69 -18.34
C LEU A 122 -6.05 -0.67 -18.38
N PHE A 123 -7.23 -1.18 -18.69
CA PHE A 123 -8.47 -0.43 -18.58
C PHE A 123 -9.37 -1.06 -17.55
N LYS A 124 -10.02 -0.22 -16.77
CA LYS A 124 -11.09 -0.62 -15.89
C LYS A 124 -12.42 -0.45 -16.59
N PHE A 125 -13.22 -1.49 -16.59
CA PHE A 125 -14.56 -1.50 -17.14
C PHE A 125 -15.57 -1.66 -15.99
N VAL A 126 -16.57 -0.80 -15.97
CA VAL A 126 -17.69 -0.90 -15.01
C VAL A 126 -18.98 -0.85 -15.80
N SER A 127 -19.77 -1.92 -15.75
CA SER A 127 -21.09 -1.98 -16.37
C SER A 127 -22.13 -1.29 -15.51
N PHE A 128 -23.06 -0.58 -16.14
CA PHE A 128 -24.28 -0.05 -15.52
C PHE A 128 -25.44 -0.24 -16.48
N ASN A 129 -26.66 0.01 -16.03
CA ASN A 129 -27.89 -0.44 -16.69
C ASN A 129 -27.97 -0.26 -18.23
N GLN A 130 -27.42 0.81 -18.78
CA GLN A 130 -27.50 1.11 -20.22
C GLN A 130 -26.14 1.40 -20.87
N GLY A 131 -25.04 1.01 -20.23
CA GLY A 131 -23.73 1.30 -20.79
C GLY A 131 -22.56 0.71 -20.00
N ILE A 132 -21.38 1.12 -20.45
CA ILE A 132 -20.10 0.73 -19.84
C ILE A 132 -19.26 1.98 -19.65
N MET A 133 -18.78 2.19 -18.42
CA MET A 133 -17.72 3.17 -18.15
C MET A 133 -16.37 2.53 -18.37
N ILE A 134 -15.49 3.23 -19.09
CA ILE A 134 -14.12 2.78 -19.38
C ILE A 134 -13.18 3.86 -18.88
N GLN A 135 -12.15 3.43 -18.16
CA GLN A 135 -11.10 4.32 -17.66
C GLN A 135 -9.76 3.61 -17.72
N SER A 136 -8.69 4.34 -18.06
CA SER A 136 -7.32 3.84 -17.92
C SER A 136 -6.95 3.68 -16.45
N GLU A 137 -6.14 2.66 -16.14
CA GLU A 137 -5.60 2.49 -14.77
C GLU A 137 -4.53 3.54 -14.47
N ASP A 138 -4.48 3.97 -13.22
CA ASP A 138 -3.44 4.87 -12.71
C ASP A 138 -2.14 4.10 -12.45
N LEU A 139 -1.30 4.01 -13.47
CA LEU A 139 -0.02 3.30 -13.43
C LEU A 139 1.20 4.21 -13.21
N ASN A 140 1.00 5.52 -13.03
CA ASN A 140 2.08 6.48 -12.87
C ASN A 140 2.86 6.25 -11.56
N ILE A 141 4.15 6.00 -11.66
CA ILE A 141 5.05 5.89 -10.50
C ILE A 141 5.60 7.27 -10.17
N PHE A 142 5.37 7.71 -8.95
CA PHE A 142 5.82 9.00 -8.45
C PHE A 142 7.26 8.92 -7.92
N SER A 143 8.00 9.99 -8.15
CA SER A 143 9.36 10.20 -7.69
C SER A 143 9.52 11.61 -7.11
N LYS A 144 10.67 11.95 -6.57
CA LYS A 144 10.94 13.26 -5.96
C LYS A 144 10.48 14.45 -6.83
N LYS A 145 10.63 14.38 -8.15
CA LYS A 145 10.25 15.46 -9.09
C LYS A 145 8.77 15.78 -9.14
N ASN A 146 7.92 14.88 -8.65
CA ASN A 146 6.47 15.04 -8.66
C ASN A 146 5.94 15.82 -7.45
N PHE A 147 6.80 16.13 -6.49
CA PHE A 147 6.41 16.75 -5.23
C PHE A 147 7.06 18.11 -5.02
N LYS A 148 6.30 19.05 -4.45
CA LYS A 148 6.76 20.36 -4.01
C LYS A 148 6.72 20.43 -2.49
N VAL A 149 7.82 20.73 -1.82
CA VAL A 149 7.83 21.04 -0.40
C VAL A 149 7.21 22.44 -0.21
N VAL A 150 6.15 22.53 0.60
CA VAL A 150 5.40 23.77 0.83
C VAL A 150 5.50 24.26 2.27
N SER A 151 5.92 23.41 3.22
CA SER A 151 6.24 23.82 4.60
C SER A 151 7.62 24.48 4.70
N LYS A 152 7.85 25.26 5.79
CA LYS A 152 9.16 25.81 6.14
C LYS A 152 10.17 24.69 6.42
N ARG A 153 9.77 23.68 7.19
CA ARG A 153 10.58 22.48 7.46
C ARG A 153 10.71 21.63 6.20
N LYS A 154 11.94 21.20 5.88
CA LYS A 154 12.24 20.31 4.75
C LYS A 154 12.31 18.85 5.22
N PRO A 155 11.95 17.88 4.38
CA PRO A 155 12.09 16.47 4.71
C PRO A 155 13.56 16.06 4.78
N THR A 156 13.88 15.15 5.70
CA THR A 156 15.14 14.38 5.63
C THR A 156 15.08 13.43 4.43
N SER A 157 16.24 12.92 3.99
CA SER A 157 16.30 11.94 2.91
C SER A 157 15.46 10.69 3.19
N LYS A 158 15.43 10.24 4.44
CA LYS A 158 14.62 9.11 4.89
C LYS A 158 13.12 9.42 4.81
N GLN A 159 12.70 10.57 5.34
CA GLN A 159 11.31 11.00 5.25
C GLN A 159 10.83 11.13 3.80
N LEU A 160 11.66 11.71 2.93
CA LEU A 160 11.31 11.86 1.52
C LEU A 160 11.10 10.50 0.84
N LYS A 161 11.96 9.51 1.14
CA LYS A 161 11.85 8.16 0.60
C LYS A 161 10.55 7.49 1.07
N ASP A 162 10.24 7.60 2.36
CA ASP A 162 9.03 7.05 2.95
C ASP A 162 7.76 7.75 2.44
N LEU A 163 7.79 9.07 2.24
CA LEU A 163 6.67 9.82 1.64
C LEU A 163 6.39 9.39 0.19
N ILE A 164 7.44 9.21 -0.62
CA ILE A 164 7.32 8.71 -2.00
C ILE A 164 6.73 7.30 -2.00
N PHE A 165 7.23 6.42 -1.13
CA PHE A 165 6.69 5.07 -0.96
C PHE A 165 5.22 5.09 -0.56
N ALA A 166 4.87 5.83 0.50
CA ALA A 166 3.50 5.93 1.01
C ALA A 166 2.52 6.46 -0.05
N PHE A 167 2.93 7.49 -0.83
CA PHE A 167 2.09 8.06 -1.87
C PHE A 167 1.89 7.10 -3.05
N ASN A 168 2.94 6.37 -3.45
CA ASN A 168 2.82 5.33 -4.46
C ASN A 168 1.92 4.17 -4.03
N VAL A 169 1.88 3.83 -2.74
CA VAL A 169 0.94 2.83 -2.19
C VAL A 169 -0.47 3.39 -2.10
N CYS A 170 -0.61 4.67 -1.67
CA CYS A 170 -1.90 5.31 -1.42
C CYS A 170 -2.85 5.27 -2.65
N ARG A 171 -2.32 5.39 -3.87
CA ARG A 171 -3.12 5.31 -5.11
C ARG A 171 -3.82 3.98 -5.33
N TYR A 172 -3.40 2.92 -4.66
CA TYR A 172 -4.01 1.59 -4.75
C TYR A 172 -5.01 1.29 -3.63
N VAL A 173 -5.13 2.19 -2.69
CA VAL A 173 -6.07 2.07 -1.58
C VAL A 173 -7.41 2.71 -1.98
N LYS A 174 -8.52 2.06 -1.67
CA LYS A 174 -9.85 2.62 -1.95
C LYS A 174 -10.07 3.95 -1.22
N SER A 175 -10.61 4.93 -1.95
CA SER A 175 -10.86 6.30 -1.45
C SER A 175 -11.99 6.33 -0.39
N ASN A 176 -11.93 7.24 0.57
CA ASN A 176 -10.79 8.08 0.89
C ASN A 176 -9.67 7.23 1.48
N ALA A 177 -8.42 7.52 1.09
CA ALA A 177 -7.28 6.71 1.47
C ALA A 177 -6.23 7.50 2.26
N ILE A 178 -5.80 6.93 3.38
CA ILE A 178 -4.67 7.40 4.19
C ILE A 178 -3.71 6.24 4.40
N VAL A 179 -2.43 6.45 4.09
CA VAL A 179 -1.37 5.47 4.32
C VAL A 179 -0.32 6.05 5.25
N LEU A 180 -0.15 5.41 6.40
CA LEU A 180 0.97 5.66 7.32
C LEU A 180 2.13 4.73 6.96
N ALA A 181 3.33 5.27 6.90
CA ALA A 181 4.52 4.50 6.56
C ALA A 181 5.76 4.92 7.34
N SER A 182 6.70 3.99 7.47
CA SER A 182 8.05 4.20 7.95
C SER A 182 8.97 3.11 7.40
N ASN A 183 10.21 3.47 7.05
CA ASN A 183 11.23 2.53 6.53
C ASN A 183 10.71 1.72 5.32
N GLU A 184 10.05 2.39 4.35
CA GLU A 184 9.44 1.77 3.15
C GLU A 184 8.48 0.60 3.50
N THR A 185 7.75 0.76 4.59
CA THR A 185 6.75 -0.21 5.07
C THR A 185 5.51 0.54 5.53
N THR A 186 4.34 0.07 5.18
CA THR A 186 3.08 0.59 5.72
C THR A 186 2.92 0.16 7.18
N VAL A 187 2.46 1.07 8.01
CA VAL A 187 2.22 0.81 9.45
C VAL A 187 0.77 1.06 9.86
N GLY A 188 -0.03 1.59 8.96
CA GLY A 188 -1.46 1.77 9.12
C GLY A 188 -2.10 2.24 7.83
N ILE A 189 -3.23 1.65 7.47
CA ILE A 189 -3.97 1.99 6.25
C ILE A 189 -5.43 2.23 6.62
N GLY A 190 -5.93 3.42 6.31
CA GLY A 190 -7.34 3.76 6.32
C GLY A 190 -7.87 3.82 4.90
N SER A 191 -8.95 3.10 4.60
CA SER A 191 -9.44 2.94 3.24
C SER A 191 -10.96 2.92 3.17
N GLY A 192 -11.51 3.38 2.04
CA GLY A 192 -12.91 3.19 1.67
C GLY A 192 -13.91 3.97 2.53
N GLN A 193 -13.48 5.03 3.20
CA GLN A 193 -14.37 5.82 4.06
C GLN A 193 -14.93 7.03 3.32
N PRO A 194 -16.22 7.38 3.51
CA PRO A 194 -16.79 8.62 3.01
C PRO A 194 -16.08 9.86 3.56
N SER A 195 -15.66 9.81 4.82
CA SER A 195 -14.89 10.88 5.48
C SER A 195 -13.39 10.58 5.46
N ARG A 196 -12.58 11.58 5.08
CA ARG A 196 -11.13 11.49 5.16
C ARG A 196 -10.62 11.43 6.60
N LEU A 197 -11.34 12.11 7.51
CA LEU A 197 -11.05 12.06 8.94
C LEU A 197 -11.16 10.64 9.49
N ASP A 198 -12.21 9.90 9.11
CA ASP A 198 -12.40 8.50 9.51
C ASP A 198 -11.26 7.62 8.99
N SER A 199 -10.79 7.87 7.75
CA SER A 199 -9.63 7.16 7.21
C SER A 199 -8.35 7.45 8.00
N CYS A 200 -8.15 8.69 8.48
CA CYS A 200 -7.04 9.01 9.38
C CYS A 200 -7.15 8.21 10.69
N GLU A 201 -8.33 8.19 11.30
CA GLU A 201 -8.57 7.49 12.56
C GLU A 201 -8.35 5.97 12.41
N ILE A 202 -8.85 5.36 11.34
CA ILE A 202 -8.64 3.94 11.05
C ILE A 202 -7.15 3.63 10.89
N ALA A 203 -6.42 4.43 10.12
CA ALA A 203 -4.99 4.23 9.91
C ALA A 203 -4.20 4.32 11.23
N ILE A 204 -4.50 5.34 12.06
CA ILE A 204 -3.90 5.56 13.38
C ILE A 204 -4.24 4.41 14.34
N ASN A 205 -5.50 4.00 14.39
CA ASN A 205 -5.95 2.93 15.27
C ASN A 205 -5.31 1.58 14.92
N LYS A 206 -5.16 1.26 13.64
CA LYS A 206 -4.44 0.06 13.19
C LYS A 206 -2.96 0.11 13.61
N MET A 207 -2.28 1.22 13.38
CA MET A 207 -0.89 1.41 13.82
C MET A 207 -0.75 1.20 15.33
N LYS A 208 -1.59 1.83 16.14
CA LYS A 208 -1.58 1.69 17.61
C LYS A 208 -1.91 0.28 18.07
N LYS A 209 -2.92 -0.37 17.44
CA LYS A 209 -3.36 -1.73 17.79
C LYS A 209 -2.25 -2.77 17.66
N PHE A 210 -1.38 -2.61 16.67
CA PHE A 210 -0.28 -3.55 16.42
C PHE A 210 1.06 -3.05 16.98
N ASN A 211 1.04 -1.99 17.83
CA ASN A 211 2.21 -1.41 18.50
C ASN A 211 3.35 -1.04 17.52
N LEU A 212 2.99 -0.54 16.36
CA LEU A 212 3.94 -0.13 15.35
C LEU A 212 4.51 1.26 15.69
N GLN A 213 5.34 1.33 16.72
CA GLN A 213 6.07 2.55 17.05
C GLN A 213 7.18 2.79 16.04
N THR A 214 7.25 4.01 15.51
CA THR A 214 8.24 4.36 14.49
C THR A 214 8.75 5.79 14.71
N ASP A 215 10.07 5.97 14.66
CA ASP A 215 10.72 7.27 14.90
C ASP A 215 10.49 8.30 13.79
N ASN A 216 10.13 7.88 12.58
CA ASN A 216 9.98 8.72 11.40
C ASN A 216 8.68 8.45 10.66
N LEU A 217 7.57 8.53 11.40
CA LEU A 217 6.25 8.28 10.82
C LEU A 217 5.89 9.33 9.79
N VAL A 218 5.51 8.89 8.59
CA VAL A 218 5.00 9.73 7.52
C VAL A 218 3.59 9.32 7.12
N ALA A 219 2.84 10.24 6.51
CA ALA A 219 1.51 9.97 5.99
C ALA A 219 1.37 10.43 4.53
N ALA A 220 0.60 9.66 3.76
CA ALA A 220 0.14 10.02 2.42
C ALA A 220 -1.38 10.01 2.37
N SER A 221 -1.95 10.97 1.63
CA SER A 221 -3.38 11.07 1.35
C SER A 221 -3.62 11.04 -0.16
N ASP A 222 -4.65 10.33 -0.60
CA ASP A 222 -5.03 10.20 -2.02
C ASP A 222 -5.59 11.51 -2.61
N ALA A 223 -6.09 12.41 -1.77
CA ALA A 223 -6.53 13.76 -2.14
C ALA A 223 -6.16 14.78 -1.04
N PHE A 224 -6.45 16.06 -1.28
CA PHE A 224 -6.19 17.12 -0.31
C PHE A 224 -7.06 16.98 0.95
N PHE A 225 -6.56 17.49 2.08
CA PHE A 225 -7.38 17.66 3.28
C PHE A 225 -8.31 18.87 3.10
N PRO A 226 -9.63 18.69 3.23
CA PRO A 226 -10.57 19.82 3.11
C PRO A 226 -10.54 20.74 4.34
N PHE A 227 -10.09 20.23 5.49
CA PHE A 227 -9.98 20.90 6.77
C PHE A 227 -8.69 20.47 7.48
N VAL A 228 -8.31 21.23 8.52
CA VAL A 228 -7.09 20.95 9.31
C VAL A 228 -7.23 19.71 10.20
N ASP A 229 -8.45 19.32 10.57
CA ASP A 229 -8.76 18.24 11.50
C ASP A 229 -8.06 16.89 11.17
N GLY A 230 -8.04 16.51 9.91
CA GLY A 230 -7.40 15.25 9.47
C GLY A 230 -5.88 15.27 9.64
N ILE A 231 -5.21 16.35 9.20
CA ILE A 231 -3.76 16.48 9.37
C ILE A 231 -3.38 16.69 10.84
N GLU A 232 -4.21 17.38 11.62
CA GLU A 232 -4.03 17.54 13.06
C GLU A 232 -4.01 16.19 13.78
N LYS A 233 -5.00 15.32 13.53
CA LYS A 233 -5.03 13.95 14.07
C LYS A 233 -3.77 13.14 13.72
N LEU A 234 -3.30 13.25 12.49
CA LEU A 234 -2.06 12.59 12.06
C LEU A 234 -0.86 13.11 12.87
N VAL A 235 -0.71 14.43 13.01
CA VAL A 235 0.41 15.05 13.75
C VAL A 235 0.37 14.69 15.24
N GLN A 236 -0.81 14.69 15.86
CA GLN A 236 -1.02 14.27 17.24
C GLN A 236 -0.68 12.79 17.47
N SER A 237 -0.82 11.94 16.44
CA SER A 237 -0.43 10.53 16.50
C SER A 237 1.06 10.26 16.27
N GLY A 238 1.87 11.30 16.06
CA GLY A 238 3.32 11.20 15.87
C GLY A 238 3.79 11.34 14.43
N VAL A 239 2.91 11.58 13.45
CA VAL A 239 3.31 11.88 12.07
C VAL A 239 4.13 13.17 12.02
N ARG A 240 5.27 13.13 11.34
CA ARG A 240 6.21 14.26 11.21
C ARG A 240 6.34 14.79 9.78
N ALA A 241 5.82 14.06 8.80
CA ALA A 241 5.82 14.48 7.42
C ALA A 241 4.58 13.95 6.70
N VAL A 242 3.97 14.80 5.87
CA VAL A 242 2.73 14.50 5.15
C VAL A 242 2.90 14.84 3.68
N VAL A 243 2.34 14.01 2.80
CA VAL A 243 2.15 14.31 1.39
C VAL A 243 0.68 14.22 1.02
N GLN A 244 0.20 15.24 0.34
CA GLN A 244 -1.16 15.31 -0.22
C GLN A 244 -1.17 15.99 -1.58
N PRO A 245 -2.19 15.81 -2.41
CA PRO A 245 -2.46 16.68 -3.56
C PRO A 245 -2.77 18.12 -3.13
N SER A 246 -2.42 19.08 -3.99
CA SER A 246 -2.84 20.48 -3.88
C SER A 246 -4.20 20.72 -4.54
N GLY A 247 -4.76 21.91 -4.31
CA GLY A 247 -5.96 22.40 -5.01
C GLY A 247 -7.18 22.59 -4.12
N SER A 248 -7.02 22.56 -2.80
CA SER A 248 -8.04 23.00 -1.85
C SER A 248 -8.05 24.54 -1.72
N ILE A 249 -9.21 25.11 -1.57
CA ILE A 249 -9.35 26.53 -1.17
C ILE A 249 -8.62 26.77 0.16
N ARG A 250 -8.50 25.75 1.00
CA ARG A 250 -7.86 25.80 2.32
C ARG A 250 -6.40 25.36 2.35
N ASP A 251 -5.74 25.25 1.19
CA ASP A 251 -4.31 24.86 1.13
C ASP A 251 -3.44 25.76 2.02
N LYS A 252 -3.75 27.08 2.10
CA LYS A 252 -3.02 28.01 2.96
C LYS A 252 -3.16 27.68 4.45
N GLU A 253 -4.36 27.27 4.91
CA GLU A 253 -4.61 26.88 6.31
C GLU A 253 -3.79 25.63 6.66
N ILE A 254 -3.76 24.64 5.76
CA ILE A 254 -2.98 23.41 5.94
C ILE A 254 -1.47 23.69 5.99
N ILE A 255 -0.96 24.59 5.13
CA ILE A 255 0.44 25.02 5.15
C ILE A 255 0.78 25.74 6.47
N ASN A 256 -0.09 26.65 6.94
CA ASN A 256 0.11 27.36 8.21
C ASN A 256 0.17 26.38 9.38
N PHE A 257 -0.78 25.47 9.48
CA PHE A 257 -0.79 24.43 10.50
C PHE A 257 0.49 23.57 10.48
N ALA A 258 0.93 23.15 9.30
CA ALA A 258 2.18 22.39 9.16
C ALA A 258 3.41 23.18 9.64
N ASN A 259 3.43 24.49 9.39
CA ASN A 259 4.51 25.36 9.86
C ASN A 259 4.50 25.58 11.39
N GLU A 260 3.31 25.76 11.99
CA GLU A 260 3.11 25.94 13.43
C GLU A 260 3.50 24.68 14.20
N THR A 261 3.16 23.51 13.67
CA THR A 261 3.48 22.20 14.27
C THR A 261 4.86 21.66 13.90
N ASN A 262 5.66 22.43 13.14
CA ASN A 262 6.97 22.01 12.62
C ASN A 262 6.90 20.67 11.85
N THR A 263 5.80 20.46 11.11
CA THR A 263 5.54 19.28 10.29
C THR A 263 5.99 19.54 8.84
N VAL A 264 6.63 18.54 8.22
CA VAL A 264 6.96 18.60 6.79
C VAL A 264 5.68 18.37 5.97
N LEU A 265 5.44 19.26 4.99
CA LEU A 265 4.30 19.12 4.07
C LEU A 265 4.78 19.18 2.62
N LEU A 266 4.40 18.16 1.85
CA LEU A 266 4.61 18.08 0.42
C LEU A 266 3.28 18.11 -0.31
N PHE A 267 3.24 18.82 -1.43
CA PHE A 267 2.13 18.79 -2.38
C PHE A 267 2.49 18.03 -3.65
N SER A 268 1.55 17.20 -4.12
CA SER A 268 1.52 16.68 -5.49
C SER A 268 0.48 17.46 -6.31
N LYS A 269 0.58 17.36 -7.65
CA LYS A 269 -0.44 17.92 -8.56
C LYS A 269 -1.52 16.89 -8.93
N THR A 270 -1.32 15.63 -8.55
CA THR A 270 -2.19 14.51 -8.95
C THR A 270 -2.95 13.99 -7.75
N ARG A 271 -4.25 13.79 -7.93
CA ARG A 271 -5.14 13.08 -7.00
C ARG A 271 -5.28 11.63 -7.44
N HIS A 272 -5.49 10.73 -6.49
CA HIS A 272 -5.73 9.32 -6.74
C HIS A 272 -7.09 8.92 -6.20
N PHE A 273 -8.11 8.90 -7.04
CA PHE A 273 -9.42 8.38 -6.64
C PHE A 273 -9.61 6.95 -7.15
N ARG A 274 -9.66 6.01 -6.22
CA ARG A 274 -9.94 4.61 -6.50
C ARG A 274 -11.27 4.19 -5.86
N HIS A 275 -12.23 3.92 -6.71
CA HIS A 275 -13.58 3.46 -6.33
C HIS A 275 -13.82 2.01 -6.71
#